data_c44f5bd4732c82d30d5e531377feb47f
#
_entry.id   c44f5bd4732c82d30d5e531377feb47f
#
_cell.length_a   1.000
_cell.length_b   1.000
_cell.length_c   1.000
_cell.angle_alpha   90.00
_cell.angle_beta   90.00
_cell.angle_gamma   90.00
#
_symmetry.space_group_name_H-M   'P 1'
#
loop_
_entity.id
_entity.type
_entity.pdbx_description
1 polymer ?
#
loop_
_entity_poly.entity_id
_entity_poly.type
_entity_poly.pdbx_seq_one_letter_code
_entity_poly.pdbx_strand_id
1 'polypeptide(L)' 'MDNSISLSLGQQFEVERMNRAIDAEGDPQVLRNLAKQLLQAWHTQKAATNWVMRQHLGSGGAAL' A
#
# COMPACT_ATOMS: atom_id res chain seq x y z
N MET A 1 22.47 10.34 -1.30
CA MET A 1 21.19 10.47 -0.60
C MET A 1 20.13 9.63 -1.28
N ASP A 2 19.55 8.77 -0.56
CA ASP A 2 18.50 7.91 -1.09
C ASP A 2 17.17 8.68 -1.09
N ASN A 3 16.54 8.78 -2.26
CA ASN A 3 15.26 9.45 -2.40
C ASN A 3 14.09 8.49 -2.36
N SER A 4 14.35 7.19 -2.19
CA SER A 4 13.28 6.22 -2.15
C SER A 4 12.52 6.32 -0.84
N ILE A 5 11.26 5.90 -0.88
CA ILE A 5 10.44 5.82 0.31
C ILE A 5 10.88 4.61 1.11
N SER A 6 11.23 4.85 2.37
CA SER A 6 11.64 3.77 3.26
C SER A 6 10.44 3.28 4.05
N LEU A 7 10.34 1.96 4.19
CA LEU A 7 9.33 1.37 5.05
C LEU A 7 9.77 1.51 6.50
N SER A 8 8.81 1.78 7.37
CA SER A 8 9.06 1.76 8.81
C SER A 8 9.37 0.34 9.25
N LEU A 9 9.95 0.19 10.44
CA LEU A 9 10.25 -1.12 10.99
C LEU A 9 8.97 -1.96 11.14
N GLY A 10 7.89 -1.35 11.60
CA GLY A 10 6.61 -2.05 11.68
C GLY A 10 6.09 -2.51 10.34
N GLN A 11 6.23 -1.67 9.31
CA GLN A 11 5.83 -2.04 7.95
C GLN A 11 6.69 -3.17 7.41
N GLN A 12 7.99 -3.17 7.70
CA GLN A 12 8.88 -4.25 7.30
C GLN A 12 8.49 -5.58 7.96
N PHE A 13 8.16 -5.54 9.24
CA PHE A 13 7.67 -6.73 9.94
C PHE A 13 6.37 -7.24 9.34
N GLU A 14 5.48 -6.34 8.97
CA GLU A 14 4.22 -6.71 8.34
C GLU A 14 4.43 -7.38 6.99
N VAL A 15 5.32 -6.83 6.17
CA VAL A 15 5.67 -7.42 4.88
C VAL A 15 6.25 -8.82 5.07
N GLU A 16 7.16 -8.99 6.01
CA GLU A 16 7.75 -10.29 6.28
C GLU A 16 6.72 -11.30 6.77
N ARG A 17 5.81 -10.85 7.65
CA ARG A 17 4.75 -11.71 8.15
C ARG A 17 3.84 -12.17 7.02
N MET A 18 3.47 -11.26 6.13
CA MET A 18 2.63 -11.57 4.97
C MET A 18 3.34 -12.51 4.00
N ASN A 19 4.63 -12.27 3.79
CA ASN A 19 5.42 -13.14 2.90
C ASN A 19 5.47 -14.57 3.45
N ARG A 20 5.66 -14.72 4.75
CA ARG A 20 5.67 -16.06 5.37
C ARG A 20 4.30 -16.74 5.23
N ALA A 21 3.22 -15.97 5.40
CA ALA A 21 1.88 -16.51 5.23
C ALA A 21 1.64 -16.97 3.80
N ILE A 22 2.08 -16.18 2.84
CA ILE A 22 1.96 -16.53 1.42
C ILE A 22 2.77 -17.78 1.11
N ASP A 23 4.00 -17.86 1.60
CA ASP A 23 4.87 -19.02 1.34
C ASP A 23 4.31 -20.30 1.96
N ALA A 24 3.63 -20.17 3.09
CA ALA A 24 3.05 -21.32 3.78
C ALA A 24 1.71 -21.76 3.19
N GLU A 25 1.07 -20.92 2.39
CA GLU A 25 -0.25 -21.23 1.86
C GLU A 25 -0.15 -22.11 0.63
N GLY A 26 -0.76 -23.28 0.72
CA GLY A 26 -0.73 -24.24 -0.37
C GLY A 26 -1.98 -24.23 -1.24
N ASP A 27 -3.01 -23.48 -0.87
CA ASP A 27 -4.26 -23.43 -1.62
C ASP A 27 -4.24 -22.29 -2.63
N PRO A 28 -4.23 -22.60 -3.94
CA PRO A 28 -4.21 -21.56 -4.96
C PRO A 28 -5.39 -20.59 -4.88
N GLN A 29 -6.55 -21.07 -4.43
CA GLN A 29 -7.73 -20.22 -4.33
C GLN A 29 -7.54 -19.16 -3.24
N VAL A 30 -6.94 -19.55 -2.12
CA VAL A 30 -6.64 -18.62 -1.04
C VAL A 30 -5.62 -17.59 -1.51
N LEU A 31 -4.59 -18.02 -2.23
CA LEU A 31 -3.59 -17.11 -2.77
C LEU A 31 -4.21 -16.13 -3.77
N ARG A 32 -5.11 -16.63 -4.61
CA ARG A 32 -5.80 -15.77 -5.58
C ARG A 32 -6.64 -14.72 -4.88
N ASN A 33 -7.37 -15.10 -3.86
CA ASN A 33 -8.20 -14.17 -3.08
C ASN A 33 -7.33 -13.14 -2.38
N LEU A 34 -6.23 -13.58 -1.81
CA LEU A 34 -5.28 -12.67 -1.14
C LEU A 34 -4.70 -11.67 -2.13
N ALA A 35 -4.32 -12.13 -3.32
CA ALA A 35 -3.80 -11.26 -4.36
C ALA A 35 -4.82 -10.20 -4.76
N LYS A 36 -6.09 -10.59 -4.91
CA LYS A 36 -7.16 -9.63 -5.23
C LYS A 36 -7.34 -8.60 -4.12
N GLN A 37 -7.29 -9.03 -2.87
CA GLN A 37 -7.40 -8.12 -1.73
C GLN A 37 -6.24 -7.14 -1.68
N LEU A 38 -5.02 -7.62 -1.92
CA LEU A 38 -3.84 -6.76 -1.92
C LEU A 38 -3.89 -5.77 -3.07
N LEU A 39 -4.36 -6.21 -4.24
CA LEU A 39 -4.50 -5.33 -5.39
C LEU A 39 -5.54 -4.24 -5.10
N GLN A 40 -6.66 -4.60 -4.50
CA GLN A 40 -7.69 -3.66 -4.10
C GLN A 40 -7.13 -2.65 -3.09
N ALA A 41 -6.42 -3.15 -2.08
CA ALA A 41 -5.83 -2.30 -1.06
C ALA A 41 -4.81 -1.33 -1.67
N TRP A 42 -4.00 -1.80 -2.61
CA TRP A 42 -3.00 -0.96 -3.26
C TRP A 42 -3.66 0.17 -4.05
N HIS A 43 -4.69 -0.15 -4.82
CA HIS A 43 -5.40 0.87 -5.60
C HIS A 43 -6.16 1.84 -4.71
N THR A 44 -6.74 1.37 -3.62
CA THR A 44 -7.40 2.22 -2.64
C THR A 44 -6.40 3.20 -2.02
N GLN A 45 -5.23 2.69 -1.65
CA GLN A 45 -4.18 3.53 -1.09
C GLN A 45 -3.70 4.58 -2.10
N LYS A 46 -3.54 4.16 -3.34
CA LYS A 46 -3.11 5.03 -4.41
C LYS A 46 -4.14 6.14 -4.65
N ALA A 47 -5.42 5.78 -4.67
CA ALA A 47 -6.50 6.75 -4.83
C ALA A 47 -6.55 7.72 -3.66
N ALA A 48 -6.37 7.22 -2.45
CA ALA A 48 -6.35 8.06 -1.25
C ALA A 48 -5.18 9.04 -1.29
N THR A 49 -4.03 8.58 -1.70
CA THR A 49 -2.84 9.43 -1.84
C THR A 49 -3.08 10.52 -2.87
N ASN A 50 -3.63 10.17 -4.01
CA ASN A 50 -3.95 11.15 -5.05
C ASN A 50 -4.96 12.16 -4.57
N TRP A 51 -5.97 11.73 -3.82
CA TRP A 51 -6.98 12.62 -3.27
C TRP A 51 -6.37 13.61 -2.30
N VAL A 52 -5.52 13.11 -1.38
CA VAL A 52 -4.84 13.96 -0.40
C VAL A 52 -3.95 14.98 -1.12
N MET A 53 -3.22 14.55 -2.11
CA MET A 53 -2.35 15.46 -2.86
C MET A 53 -3.14 16.53 -3.58
N ARG A 54 -4.27 16.16 -4.19
CA ARG A 54 -5.13 17.13 -4.85
C ARG A 54 -5.72 18.13 -3.87
N GLN A 55 -6.16 17.66 -2.69
CA GLN A 55 -6.68 18.53 -1.64
C GLN A 55 -5.61 19.49 -1.16
N HIS A 56 -4.41 18.98 -0.95
CA HIS A 56 -3.30 19.80 -0.47
C HIS A 56 -2.93 20.88 -1.49
N LEU A 57 -2.79 20.47 -2.74
CA LEU A 57 -2.45 21.41 -3.81
C LEU A 57 -3.58 22.39 -4.08
N GLY A 58 -4.82 21.89 -4.07
CA GLY A 58 -6.00 22.72 -4.25
C GLY A 58 -6.14 23.75 -3.14
N SER A 59 -5.92 23.32 -1.90
CA SER A 59 -5.98 24.22 -0.76
C SER A 59 -4.89 25.29 -0.84
N GLY A 60 -3.70 24.88 -1.24
CA GLY A 60 -2.61 25.82 -1.46
C GLY A 60 -2.94 26.82 -2.54
N GLY A 61 -3.48 26.36 -3.65
CA GLY A 61 -3.91 27.21 -4.74
C GLY A 61 -5.04 28.14 -4.33
N ALA A 62 -6.01 27.58 -3.60
CA ALA A 62 -7.15 28.37 -3.15
C ALA A 62 -6.76 29.43 -2.12
N ALA A 63 -5.73 29.16 -1.35
CA ALA A 63 -5.26 30.11 -0.34
C ALA A 63 -4.58 31.33 -0.96
N LEU A 64 -4.17 31.22 -2.18
CA LEU A 64 -3.54 32.33 -2.89
C LEU A 64 -4.57 33.25 -3.50
#